data_6804e744b5f6aed8ef5bc9eb0bdbc623
#
_entry.id   6804e744b5f6aed8ef5bc9eb0bdbc623
#
_cell.length_a   1.000
_cell.length_b   1.000
_cell.length_c   1.000
_cell.angle_alpha   90.00
_cell.angle_beta   90.00
_cell.angle_gamma   90.00
#
_symmetry.space_group_name_H-M   'P 1'
#
loop_
_entity.id
_entity.type
_entity.pdbx_description
1 polymer ?
#
loop_
_entity_poly.entity_id
_entity_poly.type
_entity_poly.pdbx_seq_one_letter_code
_entity_poly.pdbx_strand_id
1 'polypeptide(L)'
;MRDELIHDWNIDDGAPPRPSQVMLDDETLRDGLQSPSVTDPPIEKKRELLHLMNRLGIDTANIGLPGAGPRAEADVEALCREIASAKLAIEANCAARTIVKDIDPIIRVTQKTGVPIEACLFIGSSPIRQYAEGWDEEFLVRQSTEAIAYAVGNGLRVLYVTEDTTRARPETIDRLYTEAVRAGASRVCVADTTGHATPDGTRRVVGFVRGVLDAAGGKHIGIDWHGHRDRGLGLVNCLAAFEAGATRVHGTALGIGERCGNAEIDLLLVNLKLLGWIDRDLTALGAYCRAASEALLRPVPDNYPVVGRDAFETATGVHAAAVIKAFKKGDAWLADRIYSGVPASDFGFHQLIRVGPMSGKSNVIYWLESHGVKPTEALVERIFSAAKESNRLLEDGELEALCG
;
A
#
# COMPACT_ATOMS: atom_id res chain seq x y z
N MET A 1 -8.40 -29.25 13.42
CA MET A 1 -7.95 -30.15 12.33
C MET A 1 -7.27 -29.38 11.19
N ARG A 2 -7.82 -28.25 10.68
CA ARG A 2 -7.13 -27.45 9.62
C ARG A 2 -5.93 -26.70 10.16
N ASP A 3 -5.99 -26.17 11.37
CA ASP A 3 -4.91 -25.43 12.04
C ASP A 3 -3.68 -26.29 12.34
N GLU A 4 -3.83 -27.62 12.34
CA GLU A 4 -2.73 -28.57 12.53
C GLU A 4 -1.97 -28.92 11.22
N LEU A 5 -2.51 -28.48 10.06
CA LEU A 5 -1.89 -28.77 8.77
C LEU A 5 -0.79 -27.77 8.38
N ILE A 6 -0.77 -26.60 9.01
CA ILE A 6 0.23 -25.55 8.80
C ILE A 6 0.73 -25.12 10.18
N HIS A 7 2.03 -25.33 10.45
CA HIS A 7 2.67 -24.71 11.60
C HIS A 7 3.12 -23.31 11.19
N ASP A 8 2.62 -22.29 11.89
CA ASP A 8 2.88 -20.90 11.52
C ASP A 8 3.95 -20.28 12.46
N TRP A 9 5.16 -20.22 11.99
CA TRP A 9 6.28 -19.59 12.69
C TRP A 9 6.14 -18.08 12.88
N ASN A 10 5.16 -17.44 12.24
CA ASN A 10 4.94 -15.99 12.36
C ASN A 10 4.18 -15.59 13.63
N ILE A 11 3.50 -16.55 14.29
CA ILE A 11 2.62 -16.29 15.43
C ILE A 11 2.99 -17.13 16.67
N ASP A 12 4.25 -17.49 16.83
CA ASP A 12 4.73 -18.19 18.04
C ASP A 12 4.87 -17.26 19.24
N ASP A 13 5.27 -17.83 20.41
CA ASP A 13 5.44 -17.07 21.67
C ASP A 13 6.45 -15.91 21.60
N GLY A 14 7.26 -15.83 20.53
CA GLY A 14 8.23 -14.76 20.27
C GLY A 14 7.76 -13.71 19.30
N ALA A 15 6.57 -13.87 18.70
CA ALA A 15 6.04 -12.91 17.72
C ALA A 15 5.75 -11.55 18.37
N PRO A 16 5.96 -10.43 17.64
CA PRO A 16 5.58 -9.11 18.12
C PRO A 16 4.09 -9.04 18.44
N PRO A 17 3.69 -8.34 19.51
CA PRO A 17 2.27 -8.19 19.83
C PRO A 17 1.54 -7.49 18.70
N ARG A 18 0.29 -7.89 18.46
CA ARG A 18 -0.57 -7.21 17.49
C ARG A 18 -0.67 -5.71 17.83
N PRO A 19 -0.49 -4.81 16.84
CA PRO A 19 -0.67 -3.38 17.06
C PRO A 19 -2.06 -3.05 17.60
N SER A 20 -2.14 -2.09 18.53
CA SER A 20 -3.41 -1.68 19.13
C SER A 20 -4.33 -0.96 18.15
N GLN A 21 -3.76 -0.34 17.13
CA GLN A 21 -4.47 0.35 16.07
C GLN A 21 -3.70 0.18 14.76
N VAL A 22 -4.40 -0.14 13.68
CA VAL A 22 -3.86 -0.27 12.33
C VAL A 22 -4.72 0.56 11.38
N MET A 23 -4.19 1.70 10.96
CA MET A 23 -4.78 2.57 9.94
C MET A 23 -3.87 2.63 8.72
N LEU A 24 -4.48 2.87 7.57
CA LEU A 24 -3.79 3.01 6.28
C LEU A 24 -4.12 4.36 5.66
N ASP A 25 -3.09 5.03 5.16
CA ASP A 25 -3.20 6.23 4.32
C ASP A 25 -2.78 5.91 2.90
N ASP A 26 -3.66 6.13 1.95
CA ASP A 26 -3.35 5.93 0.53
C ASP A 26 -2.90 7.25 -0.10
N GLU A 27 -1.66 7.29 -0.52
CA GLU A 27 -1.05 8.46 -1.15
C GLU A 27 -0.94 8.36 -2.68
N THR A 28 -1.65 7.44 -3.32
CA THR A 28 -1.62 7.27 -4.78
C THR A 28 -1.98 8.55 -5.53
N LEU A 29 -2.95 9.33 -5.01
CA LEU A 29 -3.43 10.56 -5.64
C LEU A 29 -2.56 11.80 -5.34
N ARG A 30 -1.52 11.66 -4.51
CA ARG A 30 -0.56 12.72 -4.23
C ARG A 30 0.87 12.29 -4.52
N ASP A 31 1.49 11.43 -3.70
CA ASP A 31 2.88 10.97 -3.90
C ASP A 31 3.00 10.06 -5.12
N GLY A 32 2.02 9.22 -5.35
CA GLY A 32 1.93 8.41 -6.56
C GLY A 32 2.03 9.24 -7.84
N LEU A 33 1.39 10.41 -7.86
CA LEU A 33 1.42 11.33 -9.01
C LEU A 33 2.75 12.10 -9.14
N GLN A 34 3.63 12.05 -8.14
CA GLN A 34 4.98 12.63 -8.21
C GLN A 34 5.98 11.71 -8.93
N SER A 35 5.58 10.49 -9.29
CA SER A 35 6.41 9.60 -10.08
C SER A 35 6.73 10.23 -11.44
N PRO A 36 8.02 10.28 -11.85
CA PRO A 36 8.42 10.87 -13.13
C PRO A 36 7.88 10.10 -14.35
N SER A 37 7.34 8.91 -14.14
CA SER A 37 6.88 8.00 -15.21
C SER A 37 5.36 7.92 -15.32
N VAL A 38 4.60 8.70 -14.54
CA VAL A 38 3.14 8.68 -14.59
C VAL A 38 2.59 9.92 -15.31
N THR A 39 1.39 9.77 -15.83
CA THR A 39 0.58 10.90 -16.29
C THR A 39 -0.51 11.15 -15.27
N ASP A 40 -0.70 12.41 -14.86
CA ASP A 40 -1.76 12.78 -13.92
C ASP A 40 -3.13 12.49 -14.55
N PRO A 41 -3.91 11.54 -13.99
CA PRO A 41 -5.13 11.05 -14.61
C PRO A 41 -6.27 12.08 -14.56
N PRO A 42 -7.27 11.94 -15.45
CA PRO A 42 -8.48 12.74 -15.36
C PRO A 42 -9.25 12.48 -14.07
N ILE A 43 -10.07 13.45 -13.66
CA ILE A 43 -10.78 13.42 -12.36
C ILE A 43 -11.69 12.19 -12.20
N GLU A 44 -12.26 11.69 -13.29
CA GLU A 44 -13.10 10.49 -13.28
C GLU A 44 -12.32 9.26 -12.81
N LYS A 45 -11.07 9.12 -13.26
CA LYS A 45 -10.18 8.03 -12.81
C LYS A 45 -9.74 8.20 -11.36
N LYS A 46 -9.53 9.44 -10.90
CA LYS A 46 -9.23 9.72 -9.48
C LYS A 46 -10.41 9.35 -8.58
N ARG A 47 -11.65 9.64 -9.01
CA ARG A 47 -12.88 9.21 -8.31
C ARG A 47 -13.02 7.70 -8.27
N GLU A 48 -12.79 7.01 -9.39
CA GLU A 48 -12.80 5.54 -9.44
C GLU A 48 -11.83 4.93 -8.42
N LEU A 49 -10.60 5.44 -8.34
CA LEU A 49 -9.61 5.01 -7.34
C LEU A 49 -10.09 5.27 -5.92
N LEU A 50 -10.64 6.45 -5.64
CA LEU A 50 -11.15 6.82 -4.32
C LEU A 50 -12.27 5.85 -3.85
N HIS A 51 -13.18 5.47 -4.75
CA HIS A 51 -14.21 4.46 -4.43
C HIS A 51 -13.61 3.09 -4.13
N LEU A 52 -12.58 2.66 -4.87
CA LEU A 52 -11.90 1.40 -4.64
C LEU A 52 -11.10 1.39 -3.33
N MET A 53 -10.42 2.50 -3.00
CA MET A 53 -9.79 2.71 -1.69
C MET A 53 -10.81 2.55 -0.55
N ASN A 54 -11.95 3.23 -0.66
CA ASN A 54 -13.03 3.12 0.33
C ASN A 54 -13.58 1.69 0.42
N ARG A 55 -13.73 0.98 -0.69
CA ARG A 55 -14.20 -0.41 -0.71
C ARG A 55 -13.22 -1.38 -0.03
N LEU A 56 -11.91 -1.13 -0.14
CA LEU A 56 -10.87 -1.88 0.55
C LEU A 56 -10.76 -1.53 2.04
N GLY A 57 -11.54 -0.55 2.51
CA GLY A 57 -11.54 -0.08 3.88
C GLY A 57 -10.28 0.71 4.25
N ILE A 58 -9.63 1.35 3.28
CA ILE A 58 -8.53 2.29 3.55
C ILE A 58 -9.10 3.46 4.35
N ASP A 59 -8.39 3.83 5.44
CA ASP A 59 -8.93 4.76 6.44
C ASP A 59 -8.86 6.21 5.98
N THR A 60 -7.72 6.59 5.38
CA THR A 60 -7.47 7.96 4.92
C THR A 60 -6.87 7.95 3.52
N ALA A 61 -7.06 9.02 2.76
CA ALA A 61 -6.40 9.22 1.48
C ALA A 61 -5.81 10.62 1.36
N ASN A 62 -4.55 10.70 0.93
CA ASN A 62 -3.95 11.95 0.53
C ASN A 62 -4.41 12.28 -0.89
N ILE A 63 -5.40 13.18 -0.99
CA ILE A 63 -6.09 13.47 -2.24
C ILE A 63 -5.45 14.60 -3.06
N GLY A 64 -4.29 15.11 -2.62
CA GLY A 64 -3.52 16.05 -3.43
C GLY A 64 -2.71 17.08 -2.66
N LEU A 65 -2.11 17.98 -3.43
CA LEU A 65 -1.34 19.14 -2.98
C LEU A 65 -1.99 20.41 -3.58
N PRO A 66 -3.10 20.92 -2.97
CA PRO A 66 -3.87 22.01 -3.58
C PRO A 66 -3.08 23.30 -3.73
N GLY A 67 -2.04 23.52 -2.92
CA GLY A 67 -1.10 24.63 -3.06
C GLY A 67 -0.25 24.61 -4.34
N ALA A 68 -0.21 23.50 -5.07
CA ALA A 68 0.54 23.39 -6.33
C ALA A 68 -0.08 24.19 -7.47
N GLY A 69 -1.35 24.55 -7.40
CA GLY A 69 -2.01 25.40 -8.40
C GLY A 69 -3.49 25.12 -8.58
N PRO A 70 -4.15 25.91 -9.47
CA PRO A 70 -5.60 25.88 -9.62
C PRO A 70 -6.17 24.49 -10.01
N ARG A 71 -5.46 23.74 -10.86
CA ARG A 71 -5.90 22.38 -11.24
C ARG A 71 -5.89 21.44 -10.04
N ALA A 72 -4.82 21.45 -9.24
CA ALA A 72 -4.71 20.61 -8.06
C ALA A 72 -5.78 20.98 -7.01
N GLU A 73 -6.07 22.27 -6.81
CA GLU A 73 -7.14 22.74 -5.93
C GLU A 73 -8.53 22.28 -6.42
N ALA A 74 -8.78 22.37 -7.73
CA ALA A 74 -10.04 21.91 -8.34
C ALA A 74 -10.23 20.39 -8.22
N ASP A 75 -9.19 19.60 -8.39
CA ASP A 75 -9.24 18.15 -8.24
C ASP A 75 -9.54 17.76 -6.78
N VAL A 76 -8.87 18.40 -5.81
CA VAL A 76 -9.13 18.19 -4.37
C VAL A 76 -10.58 18.55 -4.03
N GLU A 77 -11.10 19.69 -4.53
CA GLU A 77 -12.51 20.06 -4.33
C GLU A 77 -13.46 19.00 -4.90
N ALA A 78 -13.18 18.50 -6.11
CA ALA A 78 -14.01 17.49 -6.77
C ALA A 78 -14.01 16.16 -5.99
N LEU A 79 -12.87 15.74 -5.45
CA LEU A 79 -12.75 14.54 -4.62
C LEU A 79 -13.45 14.69 -3.27
N CYS A 80 -13.36 15.85 -2.63
CA CYS A 80 -14.13 16.13 -1.41
C CYS A 80 -15.64 16.10 -1.66
N ARG A 81 -16.11 16.67 -2.79
CA ARG A 81 -17.53 16.57 -3.17
C ARG A 81 -17.96 15.13 -3.40
N GLU A 82 -17.10 14.30 -4.00
CA GLU A 82 -17.35 12.87 -4.17
C GLU A 82 -17.49 12.15 -2.82
N ILE A 83 -16.55 12.39 -1.88
CA ILE A 83 -16.63 11.83 -0.52
C ILE A 83 -17.97 12.17 0.13
N ALA A 84 -18.39 13.43 0.07
CA ALA A 84 -19.64 13.88 0.68
C ALA A 84 -20.87 13.30 0.00
N SER A 85 -20.95 13.35 -1.35
CA SER A 85 -22.14 12.95 -2.11
C SER A 85 -22.35 11.44 -2.10
N ALA A 86 -21.26 10.67 -2.22
CA ALA A 86 -21.30 9.21 -2.17
C ALA A 86 -21.23 8.65 -0.73
N LYS A 87 -21.10 9.52 0.29
CA LYS A 87 -20.98 9.14 1.71
C LYS A 87 -19.88 8.12 1.96
N LEU A 88 -18.72 8.35 1.36
CA LEU A 88 -17.57 7.47 1.56
C LEU A 88 -17.07 7.60 3.00
N ALA A 89 -16.65 6.48 3.58
CA ALA A 89 -16.12 6.44 4.94
C ALA A 89 -14.65 6.92 5.03
N ILE A 90 -13.95 6.96 3.90
CA ILE A 90 -12.55 7.38 3.82
C ILE A 90 -12.42 8.86 4.17
N GLU A 91 -11.46 9.20 5.04
CA GLU A 91 -11.16 10.57 5.41
C GLU A 91 -10.13 11.21 4.47
N ALA A 92 -10.33 12.47 4.12
CA ALA A 92 -9.42 13.19 3.24
C ALA A 92 -8.26 13.83 4.01
N ASN A 93 -7.07 13.76 3.44
CA ASN A 93 -5.97 14.62 3.83
C ASN A 93 -5.29 15.25 2.60
N CYS A 94 -4.55 16.34 2.80
CA CYS A 94 -3.84 17.05 1.75
C CYS A 94 -2.47 17.50 2.23
N ALA A 95 -1.46 17.36 1.38
CA ALA A 95 -0.13 17.85 1.66
C ALA A 95 -0.05 19.38 1.48
N ALA A 96 0.75 20.04 2.33
CA ALA A 96 1.14 21.44 2.21
C ALA A 96 2.50 21.66 2.84
N ARG A 97 3.31 22.53 2.24
CA ARG A 97 4.51 23.05 2.92
C ARG A 97 4.09 23.85 4.14
N THR A 98 5.00 24.02 5.09
CA THR A 98 4.78 24.83 6.30
C THR A 98 4.72 26.34 6.00
N ILE A 99 3.92 26.73 5.02
CA ILE A 99 3.70 28.15 4.62
C ILE A 99 2.21 28.41 4.40
N VAL A 100 1.75 29.58 4.86
CA VAL A 100 0.33 30.00 4.81
C VAL A 100 -0.25 29.86 3.39
N LYS A 101 0.49 30.27 2.36
CA LYS A 101 0.05 30.21 0.96
C LYS A 101 -0.36 28.80 0.50
N ASP A 102 0.28 27.76 1.03
CA ASP A 102 -0.03 26.36 0.69
C ASP A 102 -1.17 25.80 1.56
N ILE A 103 -1.38 26.36 2.76
CA ILE A 103 -2.44 25.95 3.70
C ILE A 103 -3.79 26.57 3.30
N ASP A 104 -3.80 27.80 2.82
CA ASP A 104 -5.02 28.53 2.44
C ASP A 104 -5.93 27.75 1.45
N PRO A 105 -5.42 27.06 0.40
CA PRO A 105 -6.24 26.23 -0.46
C PRO A 105 -6.96 25.11 0.27
N ILE A 106 -6.33 24.48 1.27
CA ILE A 106 -6.96 23.44 2.09
C ILE A 106 -8.13 24.03 2.89
N ILE A 107 -7.91 25.19 3.51
CA ILE A 107 -8.95 25.90 4.27
C ILE A 107 -10.14 26.24 3.36
N ARG A 108 -9.87 26.83 2.17
CA ARG A 108 -10.94 27.19 1.22
C ARG A 108 -11.76 25.98 0.79
N VAL A 109 -11.10 24.86 0.43
CA VAL A 109 -11.80 23.64 -0.02
C VAL A 109 -12.61 23.06 1.14
N THR A 110 -12.05 23.00 2.35
CA THR A 110 -12.77 22.53 3.54
C THR A 110 -14.04 23.37 3.79
N GLN A 111 -13.93 24.69 3.74
CA GLN A 111 -15.08 25.59 3.93
C GLN A 111 -16.12 25.46 2.81
N LYS A 112 -15.67 25.32 1.55
CA LYS A 112 -16.55 25.24 0.37
C LYS A 112 -17.30 23.92 0.27
N THR A 113 -16.69 22.82 0.70
CA THR A 113 -17.25 21.47 0.58
C THR A 113 -17.92 20.98 1.85
N GLY A 114 -17.55 21.53 3.01
CA GLY A 114 -17.95 21.04 4.33
C GLY A 114 -17.28 19.71 4.73
N VAL A 115 -16.35 19.19 3.92
CA VAL A 115 -15.60 17.98 4.24
C VAL A 115 -14.38 18.33 5.06
N PRO A 116 -14.20 17.74 6.26
CA PRO A 116 -12.98 17.93 7.03
C PRO A 116 -11.76 17.37 6.29
N ILE A 117 -10.73 18.18 6.08
CA ILE A 117 -9.46 17.76 5.50
C ILE A 117 -8.38 17.87 6.58
N GLU A 118 -7.59 16.78 6.77
CA GLU A 118 -6.39 16.82 7.60
C GLU A 118 -5.26 17.48 6.78
N ALA A 119 -4.63 18.52 7.32
CA ALA A 119 -3.51 19.20 6.68
C ALA A 119 -2.19 18.47 7.03
N CYS A 120 -1.54 17.86 6.04
CA CYS A 120 -0.25 17.22 6.18
C CYS A 120 0.85 18.25 5.92
N LEU A 121 1.31 18.90 6.98
CA LEU A 121 2.27 20.01 6.91
C LEU A 121 3.70 19.49 6.97
N PHE A 122 4.48 19.66 5.90
CA PHE A 122 5.80 19.07 5.79
C PHE A 122 6.94 20.07 5.70
N ILE A 123 8.09 19.72 6.32
CA ILE A 123 9.35 20.46 6.27
C ILE A 123 10.53 19.48 6.41
N GLY A 124 11.66 19.76 5.74
CA GLY A 124 12.87 18.94 5.82
C GLY A 124 13.58 19.09 7.16
N SER A 125 13.96 17.97 7.80
CA SER A 125 14.55 17.96 9.15
C SER A 125 16.00 17.49 9.22
N SER A 126 16.50 16.78 8.20
CA SER A 126 17.85 16.22 8.24
C SER A 126 18.96 17.26 8.10
N PRO A 127 20.15 17.03 8.70
CA PRO A 127 21.27 17.95 8.58
C PRO A 127 21.69 18.24 7.13
N ILE A 128 21.60 17.24 6.25
CA ILE A 128 21.93 17.42 4.83
C ILE A 128 20.92 18.35 4.14
N ARG A 129 19.62 18.28 4.52
CA ARG A 129 18.61 19.21 4.00
C ARG A 129 18.81 20.61 4.54
N GLN A 130 19.06 20.77 5.83
CA GLN A 130 19.35 22.03 6.46
C GLN A 130 20.58 22.71 5.81
N TYR A 131 21.65 21.94 5.58
CA TYR A 131 22.84 22.44 4.91
C TYR A 131 22.56 22.92 3.48
N ALA A 132 21.80 22.16 2.71
CA ALA A 132 21.48 22.50 1.31
C ALA A 132 20.63 23.77 1.18
N GLU A 133 19.73 24.01 2.14
CA GLU A 133 18.82 25.16 2.14
C GLU A 133 19.36 26.38 2.93
N GLY A 134 20.43 26.18 3.70
CA GLY A 134 20.92 27.21 4.62
C GLY A 134 20.01 27.45 5.82
N TRP A 135 19.23 26.46 6.22
CA TRP A 135 18.32 26.53 7.37
C TRP A 135 19.03 26.18 8.67
N ASP A 136 18.68 26.88 9.71
CA ASP A 136 19.02 26.53 11.10
C ASP A 136 17.79 25.92 11.82
N GLU A 137 18.03 25.38 12.99
CA GLU A 137 16.98 24.74 13.77
C GLU A 137 15.91 25.73 14.27
N GLU A 138 16.32 26.96 14.56
CA GLU A 138 15.38 28.04 14.96
C GLU A 138 14.42 28.39 13.82
N PHE A 139 14.91 28.42 12.59
CA PHE A 139 14.05 28.57 11.41
C PHE A 139 13.06 27.43 11.30
N LEU A 140 13.51 26.14 11.44
CA LEU A 140 12.62 24.98 11.36
C LEU A 140 11.52 25.03 12.40
N VAL A 141 11.87 25.33 13.66
CA VAL A 141 10.90 25.40 14.76
C VAL A 141 9.88 26.52 14.51
N ARG A 142 10.34 27.72 14.21
CA ARG A 142 9.46 28.89 13.97
C ARG A 142 8.53 28.59 12.79
N GLN A 143 9.07 28.16 11.66
CA GLN A 143 8.29 27.87 10.45
C GLN A 143 7.22 26.80 10.68
N SER A 144 7.55 25.75 11.44
CA SER A 144 6.63 24.67 11.77
C SER A 144 5.52 25.14 12.72
N THR A 145 5.88 25.80 13.82
CA THR A 145 4.92 26.21 14.85
C THR A 145 3.95 27.26 14.33
N GLU A 146 4.41 28.23 13.55
CA GLU A 146 3.56 29.24 12.90
C GLU A 146 2.56 28.59 11.94
N ALA A 147 3.02 27.65 11.10
CA ALA A 147 2.15 26.95 10.15
C ALA A 147 1.11 26.06 10.84
N ILE A 148 1.52 25.30 11.86
CA ILE A 148 0.61 24.45 12.64
C ILE A 148 -0.43 25.33 13.35
N ALA A 149 -0.01 26.36 14.06
CA ALA A 149 -0.91 27.26 14.77
C ALA A 149 -1.91 27.95 13.81
N TYR A 150 -1.45 28.34 12.62
CA TYR A 150 -2.30 28.92 11.57
C TYR A 150 -3.37 27.93 11.10
N ALA A 151 -2.98 26.68 10.77
CA ALA A 151 -3.91 25.67 10.32
C ALA A 151 -4.94 25.30 11.40
N VAL A 152 -4.48 25.09 12.65
CA VAL A 152 -5.34 24.78 13.81
C VAL A 152 -6.28 25.94 14.11
N GLY A 153 -5.78 27.19 14.07
CA GLY A 153 -6.59 28.40 14.27
C GLY A 153 -7.70 28.57 13.23
N ASN A 154 -7.56 27.95 12.05
CA ASN A 154 -8.57 27.90 11.00
C ASN A 154 -9.42 26.60 11.02
N GLY A 155 -9.33 25.81 12.09
CA GLY A 155 -10.16 24.62 12.30
C GLY A 155 -9.71 23.36 11.60
N LEU A 156 -8.49 23.31 11.04
CA LEU A 156 -7.94 22.10 10.43
C LEU A 156 -7.33 21.18 11.50
N ARG A 157 -7.47 19.87 11.32
CA ARG A 157 -6.60 18.89 11.98
C ARG A 157 -5.24 18.92 11.27
N VAL A 158 -4.16 18.72 12.03
CA VAL A 158 -2.81 18.79 11.47
C VAL A 158 -2.06 17.48 11.72
N LEU A 159 -1.59 16.86 10.63
CA LEU A 159 -0.50 15.91 10.63
C LEU A 159 0.80 16.67 10.35
N TYR A 160 1.70 16.74 11.34
CA TYR A 160 3.00 17.36 11.16
C TYR A 160 4.01 16.34 10.63
N VAL A 161 4.64 16.64 9.49
CA VAL A 161 5.52 15.72 8.77
C VAL A 161 6.94 16.30 8.74
N THR A 162 7.91 15.56 9.27
CA THR A 162 9.32 15.89 9.07
C THR A 162 9.87 15.06 7.91
N GLU A 163 10.19 15.72 6.78
CA GLU A 163 10.88 15.03 5.69
C GLU A 163 12.27 14.59 6.15
N ASP A 164 12.67 13.39 5.68
CA ASP A 164 13.98 12.82 5.94
C ASP A 164 14.30 12.64 7.45
N THR A 165 13.26 12.28 8.21
CA THR A 165 13.34 12.05 9.66
C THR A 165 14.37 10.96 10.00
N THR A 166 14.45 9.92 9.17
CA THR A 166 15.33 8.76 9.40
C THR A 166 16.83 9.10 9.33
N ARG A 167 17.18 10.31 8.84
CA ARG A 167 18.55 10.85 8.84
C ARG A 167 18.69 12.13 9.67
N ALA A 168 17.64 12.55 10.37
CA ALA A 168 17.69 13.70 11.27
C ALA A 168 18.34 13.33 12.62
N ARG A 169 18.87 14.35 13.31
CA ARG A 169 19.46 14.16 14.65
C ARG A 169 18.38 13.99 15.70
N PRO A 170 18.59 13.16 16.72
CA PRO A 170 17.62 12.98 17.80
C PRO A 170 17.19 14.31 18.46
N GLU A 171 18.12 15.23 18.68
CA GLU A 171 17.85 16.52 19.31
C GLU A 171 16.92 17.39 18.46
N THR A 172 17.11 17.39 17.14
CA THR A 172 16.26 18.11 16.19
C THR A 172 14.86 17.49 16.15
N ILE A 173 14.76 16.15 16.15
CA ILE A 173 13.46 15.42 16.19
C ILE A 173 12.73 15.75 17.48
N ASP A 174 13.41 15.66 18.64
CA ASP A 174 12.83 15.96 19.96
C ASP A 174 12.24 17.35 19.97
N ARG A 175 13.01 18.34 19.57
CA ARG A 175 12.61 19.75 19.56
C ARG A 175 11.41 19.99 18.63
N LEU A 176 11.50 19.53 17.37
CA LEU A 176 10.44 19.75 16.38
C LEU A 176 9.11 19.11 16.81
N TYR A 177 9.13 17.88 17.29
CA TYR A 177 7.88 17.22 17.66
C TYR A 177 7.32 17.71 18.99
N THR A 178 8.17 18.08 19.96
CA THR A 178 7.72 18.75 21.19
C THR A 178 6.99 20.05 20.87
N GLU A 179 7.57 20.89 20.01
CA GLU A 179 6.95 22.15 19.63
C GLU A 179 5.72 21.97 18.73
N ALA A 180 5.69 20.95 17.87
CA ALA A 180 4.50 20.61 17.10
C ALA A 180 3.31 20.21 17.99
N VAL A 181 3.55 19.42 19.04
CA VAL A 181 2.53 19.06 20.05
C VAL A 181 1.98 20.32 20.72
N ARG A 182 2.88 21.24 21.16
CA ARG A 182 2.50 22.51 21.80
C ARG A 182 1.71 23.41 20.88
N ALA A 183 2.03 23.41 19.58
CA ALA A 183 1.32 24.19 18.56
C ALA A 183 -0.04 23.59 18.16
N GLY A 184 -0.37 22.36 18.60
CA GLY A 184 -1.67 21.73 18.41
C GLY A 184 -1.75 20.69 17.29
N ALA A 185 -0.61 20.12 16.85
CA ALA A 185 -0.62 18.99 15.93
C ALA A 185 -1.39 17.80 16.54
N SER A 186 -2.27 17.20 15.75
CA SER A 186 -3.08 16.04 16.17
C SER A 186 -2.40 14.71 15.89
N ARG A 187 -1.45 14.69 14.95
CA ARG A 187 -0.62 13.53 14.58
C ARG A 187 0.76 14.03 14.16
N VAL A 188 1.75 13.13 14.20
CA VAL A 188 3.08 13.38 13.64
C VAL A 188 3.46 12.25 12.68
N CYS A 189 4.24 12.56 11.64
CA CYS A 189 4.71 11.59 10.67
C CYS A 189 6.22 11.50 10.65
N VAL A 190 6.73 10.29 10.83
CA VAL A 190 8.13 9.94 10.61
C VAL A 190 8.29 9.56 9.14
N ALA A 191 9.02 10.38 8.37
CA ALA A 191 9.22 10.11 6.95
C ALA A 191 10.61 9.54 6.65
N ASP A 192 10.62 8.36 6.05
CA ASP A 192 11.80 7.75 5.40
C ASP A 192 11.85 8.17 3.93
N THR A 193 12.01 9.48 3.74
CA THR A 193 11.91 10.16 2.44
C THR A 193 12.83 9.57 1.37
N THR A 194 13.96 8.99 1.76
CA THR A 194 14.96 8.45 0.83
C THR A 194 15.08 6.92 0.87
N GLY A 195 14.15 6.25 1.55
CA GLY A 195 14.22 4.80 1.73
C GLY A 195 15.50 4.32 2.42
N HIS A 196 16.00 5.10 3.39
CA HIS A 196 17.28 4.89 4.06
C HIS A 196 17.21 3.86 5.19
N ALA A 197 16.07 3.81 5.88
CA ALA A 197 15.90 3.00 7.08
C ALA A 197 15.97 1.49 6.81
N THR A 198 16.48 0.77 7.80
CA THR A 198 16.30 -0.67 7.96
C THR A 198 15.13 -0.93 8.91
N PRO A 199 14.55 -2.15 8.98
CA PRO A 199 13.49 -2.45 9.94
C PRO A 199 13.88 -2.10 11.40
N ASP A 200 15.12 -2.39 11.81
CA ASP A 200 15.61 -2.02 13.14
C ASP A 200 15.78 -0.51 13.32
N GLY A 201 16.20 0.20 12.26
CA GLY A 201 16.24 1.67 12.24
C GLY A 201 14.85 2.27 12.39
N THR A 202 13.87 1.69 11.70
CA THR A 202 12.46 2.07 11.79
C THR A 202 11.93 1.91 13.21
N ARG A 203 12.13 0.73 13.84
CA ARG A 203 11.71 0.50 15.23
C ARG A 203 12.35 1.50 16.20
N ARG A 204 13.64 1.79 16.02
CA ARG A 204 14.35 2.75 16.88
C ARG A 204 13.80 4.17 16.74
N VAL A 205 13.60 4.68 15.52
CA VAL A 205 13.14 6.06 15.34
C VAL A 205 11.68 6.23 15.76
N VAL A 206 10.79 5.26 15.46
CA VAL A 206 9.40 5.32 15.90
C VAL A 206 9.30 5.23 17.43
N GLY A 207 10.05 4.32 18.07
CA GLY A 207 10.11 4.22 19.53
C GLY A 207 10.67 5.48 20.19
N PHE A 208 11.69 6.10 19.60
CA PHE A 208 12.22 7.38 20.06
C PHE A 208 11.18 8.49 19.99
N VAL A 209 10.49 8.62 18.84
CA VAL A 209 9.41 9.62 18.65
C VAL A 209 8.28 9.39 19.65
N ARG A 210 7.87 8.16 19.94
CA ARG A 210 6.87 7.87 20.99
C ARG A 210 7.31 8.43 22.34
N GLY A 211 8.58 8.22 22.72
CA GLY A 211 9.13 8.76 23.96
C GLY A 211 9.10 10.30 24.02
N VAL A 212 9.44 10.96 22.91
CA VAL A 212 9.35 12.43 22.77
C VAL A 212 7.93 12.93 22.99
N LEU A 213 6.96 12.32 22.28
CA LEU A 213 5.56 12.71 22.39
C LEU A 213 5.01 12.50 23.81
N ASP A 214 5.37 11.39 24.45
CA ASP A 214 4.95 11.09 25.82
C ASP A 214 5.49 12.12 26.82
N ALA A 215 6.76 12.53 26.66
CA ALA A 215 7.39 13.57 27.48
C ALA A 215 6.78 14.95 27.24
N ALA A 216 6.34 15.25 26.02
CA ALA A 216 5.65 16.49 25.67
C ALA A 216 4.16 16.52 26.09
N GLY A 217 3.64 15.47 26.75
CA GLY A 217 2.23 15.36 27.13
C GLY A 217 1.31 14.87 26.01
N GLY A 218 1.86 14.48 24.87
CA GLY A 218 1.16 14.04 23.67
C GLY A 218 0.89 12.54 23.59
N LYS A 219 0.60 11.84 24.71
CA LYS A 219 0.30 10.39 24.72
C LYS A 219 -0.81 9.96 23.76
N HIS A 220 -1.76 10.85 23.50
CA HIS A 220 -2.91 10.64 22.61
C HIS A 220 -2.57 10.90 21.13
N ILE A 221 -1.40 11.47 20.83
CA ILE A 221 -1.01 11.84 19.47
C ILE A 221 -0.57 10.58 18.72
N GLY A 222 -1.18 10.34 17.56
CA GLY A 222 -0.83 9.23 16.69
C GLY A 222 0.51 9.46 15.98
N ILE A 223 1.22 8.36 15.72
CA ILE A 223 2.43 8.36 14.89
C ILE A 223 2.10 7.73 13.55
N ASP A 224 2.44 8.42 12.48
CA ASP A 224 2.40 7.95 11.12
C ASP A 224 3.81 7.54 10.67
N TRP A 225 3.86 6.57 9.77
CA TRP A 225 5.05 6.20 9.04
C TRP A 225 4.84 6.38 7.54
N HIS A 226 5.70 7.16 6.92
CA HIS A 226 5.74 7.35 5.47
C HIS A 226 7.09 6.86 4.95
N GLY A 227 7.12 5.91 4.01
CA GLY A 227 8.38 5.29 3.60
C GLY A 227 8.48 5.02 2.10
N HIS A 228 9.63 5.46 1.52
CA HIS A 228 10.02 5.11 0.17
C HIS A 228 10.79 3.78 0.13
N ARG A 229 10.86 3.18 -1.07
CA ARG A 229 11.44 1.84 -1.26
C ARG A 229 12.75 1.81 -2.02
N ASP A 230 13.58 2.85 -1.90
CA ASP A 230 14.85 2.95 -2.64
C ASP A 230 15.79 1.76 -2.41
N ARG A 231 15.73 1.16 -1.23
CA ARG A 231 16.47 -0.07 -0.87
C ARG A 231 15.62 -1.35 -0.94
N GLY A 232 14.39 -1.29 -1.48
CA GLY A 232 13.46 -2.41 -1.50
C GLY A 232 12.85 -2.78 -0.13
N LEU A 233 12.93 -1.89 0.89
CA LEU A 233 12.50 -2.18 2.26
C LEU A 233 11.19 -1.47 2.66
N GLY A 234 10.53 -0.78 1.74
CA GLY A 234 9.34 0.04 2.04
C GLY A 234 8.26 -0.73 2.78
N LEU A 235 7.81 -1.87 2.24
CA LEU A 235 6.79 -2.72 2.84
C LEU A 235 7.18 -3.23 4.23
N VAL A 236 8.40 -3.76 4.37
CA VAL A 236 8.87 -4.35 5.64
C VAL A 236 9.03 -3.28 6.72
N ASN A 237 9.45 -2.08 6.33
CA ASN A 237 9.55 -0.95 7.25
C ASN A 237 8.18 -0.49 7.76
N CYS A 238 7.10 -0.57 6.95
CA CYS A 238 5.74 -0.31 7.42
C CYS A 238 5.31 -1.29 8.53
N LEU A 239 5.60 -2.58 8.37
CA LEU A 239 5.31 -3.58 9.41
C LEU A 239 6.12 -3.27 10.68
N ALA A 240 7.43 -3.00 10.54
CA ALA A 240 8.30 -2.63 11.66
C ALA A 240 7.85 -1.35 12.37
N ALA A 241 7.28 -0.38 11.65
CA ALA A 241 6.72 0.84 12.23
C ALA A 241 5.48 0.55 13.09
N PHE A 242 4.57 -0.31 12.63
CA PHE A 242 3.43 -0.75 13.44
C PHE A 242 3.86 -1.48 14.70
N GLU A 243 4.83 -2.40 14.61
CA GLU A 243 5.39 -3.11 15.76
C GLU A 243 6.00 -2.16 16.80
N ALA A 244 6.54 -1.02 16.35
CA ALA A 244 7.14 0.01 17.21
C ALA A 244 6.16 1.06 17.74
N GLY A 245 4.87 0.98 17.37
CA GLY A 245 3.81 1.85 17.89
C GLY A 245 3.34 2.95 16.93
N ALA A 246 3.69 2.90 15.65
CA ALA A 246 2.96 3.69 14.65
C ALA A 246 1.51 3.21 14.58
N THR A 247 0.58 4.15 14.39
CA THR A 247 -0.86 3.85 14.34
C THR A 247 -1.45 3.98 12.96
N ARG A 248 -0.73 4.64 12.03
CA ARG A 248 -1.07 4.75 10.62
C ARG A 248 0.21 4.64 9.78
N VAL A 249 0.13 3.92 8.67
CA VAL A 249 1.22 3.86 7.70
C VAL A 249 0.72 4.26 6.33
N HIS A 250 1.61 4.85 5.55
CA HIS A 250 1.33 5.37 4.22
C HIS A 250 1.86 4.44 3.15
N GLY A 251 1.13 4.36 2.04
CA GLY A 251 1.55 3.63 0.86
C GLY A 251 0.83 4.10 -0.39
N THR A 252 1.19 3.53 -1.52
CA THR A 252 0.59 3.84 -2.81
C THR A 252 0.25 2.55 -3.56
N ALA A 253 -0.73 2.63 -4.46
CA ALA A 253 -1.06 1.52 -5.35
C ALA A 253 0.19 1.06 -6.11
N LEU A 254 0.48 -0.24 -6.06
CA LEU A 254 1.62 -0.85 -6.75
C LEU A 254 2.97 -0.22 -6.35
N GLY A 255 3.01 0.51 -5.25
CA GLY A 255 4.18 1.24 -4.80
C GLY A 255 4.65 2.35 -5.73
N ILE A 256 3.78 2.88 -6.58
CA ILE A 256 4.13 3.96 -7.53
C ILE A 256 4.35 5.27 -6.74
N GLY A 257 5.43 6.00 -7.05
CA GLY A 257 5.75 7.25 -6.37
C GLY A 257 7.06 7.84 -6.84
N GLU A 258 7.54 8.84 -6.11
CA GLU A 258 8.78 9.52 -6.46
C GLU A 258 9.97 8.55 -6.48
N ARG A 259 10.92 8.74 -7.41
CA ARG A 259 12.08 7.87 -7.70
C ARG A 259 11.65 6.43 -8.00
N CYS A 260 11.96 5.44 -7.12
CA CYS A 260 11.51 4.05 -7.25
C CYS A 260 10.16 3.77 -6.59
N GLY A 261 9.58 4.74 -5.89
CA GLY A 261 8.25 4.67 -5.32
C GLY A 261 8.21 4.51 -3.79
N ASN A 262 7.01 4.23 -3.30
CA ASN A 262 6.65 4.10 -1.89
C ASN A 262 6.43 2.63 -1.50
N ALA A 263 6.09 2.40 -0.23
CA ALA A 263 5.54 1.11 0.18
C ALA A 263 4.28 0.77 -0.63
N GLU A 264 4.17 -0.48 -1.05
CA GLU A 264 3.04 -1.01 -1.81
C GLU A 264 1.82 -1.21 -0.90
N ILE A 265 0.80 -0.33 -0.98
CA ILE A 265 -0.37 -0.41 -0.10
C ILE A 265 -1.20 -1.68 -0.36
N ASP A 266 -1.23 -2.15 -1.59
CA ASP A 266 -1.87 -3.40 -1.99
C ASP A 266 -1.22 -4.61 -1.31
N LEU A 267 0.11 -4.69 -1.30
CA LEU A 267 0.84 -5.76 -0.61
C LEU A 267 0.80 -5.59 0.91
N LEU A 268 0.74 -4.35 1.39
CA LEU A 268 0.58 -4.08 2.81
C LEU A 268 -0.77 -4.60 3.32
N LEU A 269 -1.86 -4.34 2.60
CA LEU A 269 -3.19 -4.90 2.90
C LEU A 269 -3.17 -6.44 2.98
N VAL A 270 -2.48 -7.09 2.03
CA VAL A 270 -2.33 -8.56 2.02
C VAL A 270 -1.61 -9.04 3.28
N ASN A 271 -0.45 -8.46 3.60
CA ASN A 271 0.33 -8.87 4.76
C ASN A 271 -0.41 -8.63 6.08
N LEU A 272 -1.05 -7.47 6.23
CA LEU A 272 -1.82 -7.15 7.44
C LEU A 272 -3.01 -8.12 7.65
N LYS A 273 -3.68 -8.53 6.56
CA LYS A 273 -4.75 -9.54 6.63
C LYS A 273 -4.20 -10.91 7.02
N LEU A 274 -3.11 -11.35 6.41
CA LEU A 274 -2.50 -12.66 6.71
C LEU A 274 -1.91 -12.73 8.12
N LEU A 275 -1.40 -11.61 8.64
CA LEU A 275 -0.97 -11.48 10.05
C LEU A 275 -2.15 -11.37 11.03
N GLY A 276 -3.40 -11.30 10.54
CA GLY A 276 -4.58 -11.11 11.38
C GLY A 276 -4.66 -9.73 12.04
N TRP A 277 -3.91 -8.75 11.55
CA TRP A 277 -3.92 -7.38 12.11
C TRP A 277 -5.11 -6.56 11.62
N ILE A 278 -5.66 -6.90 10.45
CA ILE A 278 -6.92 -6.34 9.93
C ILE A 278 -7.88 -7.47 9.56
N ASP A 279 -9.18 -7.17 9.63
CA ASP A 279 -10.26 -8.04 9.13
C ASP A 279 -11.11 -7.23 8.13
N ARG A 280 -10.64 -7.14 6.88
CA ARG A 280 -11.28 -6.39 5.79
C ARG A 280 -11.57 -7.32 4.62
N ASP A 281 -12.64 -7.03 3.88
CA ASP A 281 -12.88 -7.67 2.57
C ASP A 281 -11.91 -7.08 1.54
N LEU A 282 -10.96 -7.90 1.08
CA LEU A 282 -9.96 -7.51 0.09
C LEU A 282 -10.24 -8.08 -1.31
N THR A 283 -11.44 -8.57 -1.57
CA THR A 283 -11.81 -9.12 -2.89
C THR A 283 -11.79 -8.09 -4.02
N ALA A 284 -11.79 -6.79 -3.69
CA ALA A 284 -11.65 -5.69 -4.64
C ALA A 284 -10.18 -5.34 -4.99
N LEU A 285 -9.19 -6.01 -4.38
CA LEU A 285 -7.77 -5.66 -4.53
C LEU A 285 -7.31 -5.68 -6.00
N GLY A 286 -7.67 -6.73 -6.74
CA GLY A 286 -7.36 -6.82 -8.15
C GLY A 286 -7.98 -5.71 -9.01
N ALA A 287 -9.20 -5.27 -8.68
CA ALA A 287 -9.85 -4.16 -9.36
C ALA A 287 -9.14 -2.82 -9.07
N TYR A 288 -8.75 -2.60 -7.81
CA TYR A 288 -7.99 -1.42 -7.40
C TYR A 288 -6.63 -1.32 -8.12
N CYS A 289 -5.85 -2.40 -8.14
CA CYS A 289 -4.54 -2.41 -8.80
C CYS A 289 -4.66 -2.22 -10.33
N ARG A 290 -5.68 -2.81 -10.97
CA ARG A 290 -5.94 -2.58 -12.40
C ARG A 290 -6.34 -1.13 -12.67
N ALA A 291 -7.26 -0.57 -11.90
CA ALA A 291 -7.68 0.82 -12.06
C ALA A 291 -6.51 1.79 -11.87
N ALA A 292 -5.62 1.54 -10.89
CA ALA A 292 -4.41 2.32 -10.69
C ALA A 292 -3.42 2.18 -11.86
N SER A 293 -3.19 0.94 -12.33
CA SER A 293 -2.34 0.66 -13.48
C SER A 293 -2.80 1.40 -14.75
N GLU A 294 -4.11 1.36 -15.03
CA GLU A 294 -4.73 2.04 -16.18
C GLU A 294 -4.68 3.56 -16.02
N ALA A 295 -5.10 4.07 -14.87
CA ALA A 295 -5.15 5.51 -14.60
C ALA A 295 -3.76 6.16 -14.69
N LEU A 296 -2.75 5.49 -14.17
CA LEU A 296 -1.37 5.98 -14.10
C LEU A 296 -0.52 5.57 -15.30
N LEU A 297 -1.09 4.81 -16.25
CA LEU A 297 -0.40 4.26 -17.42
C LEU A 297 0.86 3.45 -17.04
N ARG A 298 0.79 2.68 -15.97
CA ARG A 298 1.89 1.85 -15.46
C ARG A 298 1.43 0.37 -15.41
N PRO A 299 1.86 -0.46 -16.35
CA PRO A 299 1.44 -1.87 -16.40
C PRO A 299 1.94 -2.63 -15.17
N VAL A 300 1.09 -3.51 -14.65
CA VAL A 300 1.48 -4.46 -13.60
C VAL A 300 2.41 -5.50 -14.21
N PRO A 301 3.62 -5.73 -13.64
CA PRO A 301 4.47 -6.81 -14.09
C PRO A 301 3.79 -8.18 -13.92
N ASP A 302 4.01 -9.11 -14.86
CA ASP A 302 3.40 -10.44 -14.80
C ASP A 302 3.72 -11.19 -13.49
N ASN A 303 4.92 -11.03 -12.98
CA ASN A 303 5.40 -11.63 -11.71
C ASN A 303 5.16 -10.77 -10.48
N TYR A 304 4.32 -9.73 -10.56
CA TYR A 304 3.99 -8.91 -9.39
C TYR A 304 3.21 -9.75 -8.36
N PRO A 305 3.57 -9.70 -7.07
CA PRO A 305 2.88 -10.51 -6.06
C PRO A 305 1.36 -10.27 -6.06
N VAL A 306 0.58 -11.32 -5.91
CA VAL A 306 -0.89 -11.35 -5.76
C VAL A 306 -1.68 -10.90 -6.99
N VAL A 307 -1.35 -9.78 -7.61
CA VAL A 307 -2.17 -9.19 -8.70
C VAL A 307 -1.55 -9.35 -10.09
N GLY A 308 -0.29 -9.79 -10.18
CA GLY A 308 0.35 -10.14 -11.45
C GLY A 308 -0.28 -11.40 -12.04
N ARG A 309 -0.19 -11.55 -13.37
CA ARG A 309 -0.76 -12.70 -14.08
C ARG A 309 -0.28 -14.05 -13.53
N ASP A 310 1.02 -14.13 -13.22
CA ASP A 310 1.65 -15.39 -12.80
C ASP A 310 1.39 -15.77 -11.33
N ALA A 311 0.83 -14.85 -10.53
CA ALA A 311 0.79 -14.97 -9.07
C ALA A 311 0.09 -16.23 -8.55
N PHE A 312 -0.93 -16.72 -9.28
CA PHE A 312 -1.70 -17.91 -8.91
C PHE A 312 -1.69 -18.99 -10.00
N GLU A 313 -0.76 -18.90 -10.96
CA GLU A 313 -0.57 -19.91 -12.00
C GLU A 313 0.43 -20.98 -11.57
N THR A 314 0.05 -22.26 -11.68
CA THR A 314 0.92 -23.40 -11.36
C THR A 314 1.09 -24.30 -12.58
N ALA A 315 2.31 -24.34 -13.13
CA ALA A 315 2.64 -25.16 -14.30
C ALA A 315 3.54 -26.37 -13.98
N THR A 316 4.34 -26.29 -12.90
CA THR A 316 5.25 -27.38 -12.49
C THR A 316 4.48 -28.61 -12.04
N GLY A 317 4.75 -29.75 -12.66
CA GLY A 317 3.95 -30.98 -12.52
C GLY A 317 3.75 -31.46 -11.08
N VAL A 318 4.79 -31.41 -10.24
CA VAL A 318 4.70 -31.84 -8.83
C VAL A 318 3.76 -30.92 -8.02
N HIS A 319 3.89 -29.61 -8.18
CA HIS A 319 3.06 -28.64 -7.49
C HIS A 319 1.62 -28.70 -8.00
N ALA A 320 1.44 -28.69 -9.32
CA ALA A 320 0.11 -28.81 -9.94
C ALA A 320 -0.62 -30.09 -9.50
N ALA A 321 0.09 -31.24 -9.45
CA ALA A 321 -0.52 -32.49 -9.01
C ALA A 321 -1.09 -32.41 -7.58
N ALA A 322 -0.46 -31.67 -6.68
CA ALA A 322 -0.96 -31.51 -5.32
C ALA A 322 -2.21 -30.59 -5.27
N VAL A 323 -2.19 -29.46 -6.01
CA VAL A 323 -3.35 -28.56 -6.13
C VAL A 323 -4.53 -29.30 -6.77
N ILE A 324 -4.30 -30.06 -7.86
CA ILE A 324 -5.32 -30.89 -8.52
C ILE A 324 -5.92 -31.93 -7.56
N LYS A 325 -5.11 -32.56 -6.71
CA LYS A 325 -5.62 -33.51 -5.71
C LYS A 325 -6.54 -32.80 -4.69
N ALA A 326 -6.23 -31.57 -4.30
CA ALA A 326 -7.08 -30.78 -3.42
C ALA A 326 -8.41 -30.42 -4.11
N PHE A 327 -8.39 -29.98 -5.37
CA PHE A 327 -9.59 -29.77 -6.17
C PHE A 327 -10.47 -31.01 -6.28
N LYS A 328 -9.85 -32.17 -6.58
CA LYS A 328 -10.59 -33.47 -6.69
C LYS A 328 -11.19 -33.93 -5.35
N LYS A 329 -10.65 -33.46 -4.21
CA LYS A 329 -11.27 -33.69 -2.89
C LYS A 329 -12.42 -32.73 -2.60
N GLY A 330 -12.66 -31.70 -3.40
CA GLY A 330 -13.60 -30.63 -3.13
C GLY A 330 -13.14 -29.72 -1.97
N ASP A 331 -11.86 -29.70 -1.64
CA ASP A 331 -11.30 -28.90 -0.55
C ASP A 331 -10.66 -27.62 -1.09
N ALA A 332 -11.48 -26.59 -1.26
CA ALA A 332 -11.03 -25.29 -1.75
C ALA A 332 -10.00 -24.64 -0.82
N TRP A 333 -10.14 -24.79 0.51
CA TRP A 333 -9.18 -24.27 1.48
C TRP A 333 -7.80 -24.88 1.28
N LEU A 334 -7.74 -26.20 1.05
CA LEU A 334 -6.48 -26.89 0.80
C LEU A 334 -5.89 -26.49 -0.56
N ALA A 335 -6.71 -26.38 -1.60
CA ALA A 335 -6.25 -25.99 -2.94
C ALA A 335 -5.60 -24.60 -2.94
N ASP A 336 -6.15 -23.66 -2.18
CA ASP A 336 -5.62 -22.29 -2.06
C ASP A 336 -4.31 -22.17 -1.27
N ARG A 337 -3.97 -23.20 -0.45
CA ARG A 337 -2.85 -23.07 0.51
C ARG A 337 -1.73 -24.07 0.30
N ILE A 338 -1.97 -25.15 -0.44
CA ILE A 338 -1.00 -26.25 -0.51
C ILE A 338 0.32 -25.86 -1.18
N TYR A 339 0.28 -24.91 -2.11
CA TYR A 339 1.45 -24.35 -2.80
C TYR A 339 1.37 -22.82 -2.95
N SER A 340 0.64 -22.15 -2.08
CA SER A 340 0.56 -20.69 -2.05
C SER A 340 0.60 -20.18 -0.62
N GLY A 341 1.48 -19.23 -0.33
CA GLY A 341 1.49 -18.48 0.94
C GLY A 341 0.37 -17.45 1.03
N VAL A 342 -0.28 -17.13 -0.09
CA VAL A 342 -1.41 -16.22 -0.18
C VAL A 342 -2.62 -16.99 -0.69
N PRO A 343 -3.69 -17.15 0.10
CA PRO A 343 -4.93 -17.80 -0.36
C PRO A 343 -5.61 -16.94 -1.42
N ALA A 344 -5.69 -17.43 -2.64
CA ALA A 344 -6.20 -16.68 -3.79
C ALA A 344 -7.64 -16.16 -3.56
N SER A 345 -8.52 -16.99 -2.99
CA SER A 345 -9.93 -16.66 -2.77
C SER A 345 -10.15 -15.50 -1.78
N ASP A 346 -9.25 -15.31 -0.81
CA ASP A 346 -9.34 -14.24 0.19
C ASP A 346 -9.15 -12.85 -0.45
N PHE A 347 -8.61 -12.81 -1.68
CA PHE A 347 -8.31 -11.59 -2.44
C PHE A 347 -9.06 -11.50 -3.78
N GLY A 348 -10.07 -12.35 -4.00
CA GLY A 348 -10.89 -12.35 -5.20
C GLY A 348 -10.26 -13.02 -6.42
N PHE A 349 -9.25 -13.89 -6.19
CA PHE A 349 -8.57 -14.67 -7.21
C PHE A 349 -8.84 -16.17 -7.05
N HIS A 350 -8.25 -16.98 -7.89
CA HIS A 350 -8.30 -18.44 -7.82
C HIS A 350 -7.04 -19.08 -8.39
N GLN A 351 -6.72 -20.29 -7.94
CA GLN A 351 -5.59 -21.05 -8.42
C GLN A 351 -5.84 -21.57 -9.85
N LEU A 352 -4.86 -21.41 -10.73
CA LEU A 352 -4.88 -21.82 -12.11
C LEU A 352 -3.83 -22.88 -12.38
N ILE A 353 -4.21 -23.93 -13.09
CA ILE A 353 -3.27 -24.97 -13.56
C ILE A 353 -2.97 -24.73 -15.03
N ARG A 354 -1.69 -24.52 -15.32
CA ARG A 354 -1.20 -24.27 -16.67
C ARG A 354 -0.46 -25.50 -17.22
N VAL A 355 -0.30 -25.52 -18.54
CA VAL A 355 0.37 -26.60 -19.29
C VAL A 355 1.60 -26.02 -20.01
N GLY A 356 2.75 -26.68 -19.86
CA GLY A 356 3.99 -26.24 -20.49
C GLY A 356 5.12 -27.27 -20.29
N PRO A 357 6.38 -26.89 -20.59
CA PRO A 357 7.50 -27.85 -20.65
C PRO A 357 7.80 -28.52 -19.31
N MET A 358 7.48 -27.89 -18.17
CA MET A 358 7.69 -28.42 -16.83
C MET A 358 6.47 -29.17 -16.27
N SER A 359 5.38 -29.25 -17.02
CA SER A 359 4.13 -29.88 -16.58
C SER A 359 4.24 -31.43 -16.59
N GLY A 360 3.42 -32.04 -15.74
CA GLY A 360 3.11 -33.45 -15.77
C GLY A 360 1.84 -33.76 -16.59
N LYS A 361 1.59 -35.04 -16.92
CA LYS A 361 0.33 -35.45 -17.58
C LYS A 361 -0.91 -35.05 -16.77
N SER A 362 -0.80 -34.96 -15.45
CA SER A 362 -1.90 -34.47 -14.58
C SER A 362 -2.37 -33.04 -14.91
N ASN A 363 -1.45 -32.15 -15.33
CA ASN A 363 -1.80 -30.78 -15.74
C ASN A 363 -2.69 -30.82 -17.00
N VAL A 364 -2.29 -31.66 -17.99
CA VAL A 364 -3.03 -31.84 -19.24
C VAL A 364 -4.42 -32.42 -18.97
N ILE A 365 -4.49 -33.48 -18.17
CA ILE A 365 -5.76 -34.11 -17.79
C ILE A 365 -6.67 -33.12 -17.12
N TYR A 366 -6.16 -32.38 -16.15
CA TYR A 366 -6.94 -31.37 -15.42
C TYR A 366 -7.45 -30.23 -16.34
N TRP A 367 -6.57 -29.73 -17.22
CA TRP A 367 -6.98 -28.70 -18.18
C TRP A 367 -8.11 -29.20 -19.10
N LEU A 368 -7.98 -30.41 -19.66
CA LEU A 368 -9.02 -31.03 -20.47
C LEU A 368 -10.35 -31.17 -19.70
N GLU A 369 -10.31 -31.73 -18.47
CA GLU A 369 -11.47 -31.95 -17.63
C GLU A 369 -12.17 -30.60 -17.30
N SER A 370 -11.40 -29.54 -17.00
CA SER A 370 -11.92 -28.21 -16.68
C SER A 370 -12.54 -27.49 -17.87
N HIS A 371 -12.16 -27.86 -19.10
CA HIS A 371 -12.74 -27.36 -20.35
C HIS A 371 -13.80 -28.29 -20.95
N GLY A 372 -14.26 -29.31 -20.20
CA GLY A 372 -15.31 -30.23 -20.63
C GLY A 372 -14.88 -31.20 -21.71
N VAL A 373 -13.56 -31.36 -21.93
CA VAL A 373 -13.00 -32.30 -22.92
C VAL A 373 -12.61 -33.58 -22.22
N LYS A 374 -13.06 -34.73 -22.76
CA LYS A 374 -12.74 -36.03 -22.18
C LYS A 374 -11.23 -36.37 -22.43
N PRO A 375 -10.43 -36.62 -21.40
CA PRO A 375 -9.01 -36.90 -21.52
C PRO A 375 -8.79 -38.35 -22.01
N THR A 376 -8.71 -38.55 -23.33
CA THR A 376 -8.27 -39.83 -23.90
C THR A 376 -6.75 -39.94 -23.84
N GLU A 377 -6.22 -41.15 -23.75
CA GLU A 377 -4.75 -41.38 -23.69
C GLU A 377 -4.04 -40.74 -24.89
N ALA A 378 -4.57 -40.90 -26.10
CA ALA A 378 -3.99 -40.32 -27.32
C ALA A 378 -3.96 -38.78 -27.28
N LEU A 379 -5.07 -38.14 -26.77
CA LEU A 379 -5.14 -36.66 -26.65
C LEU A 379 -4.19 -36.13 -25.59
N VAL A 380 -4.14 -36.81 -24.44
CA VAL A 380 -3.22 -36.44 -23.34
C VAL A 380 -1.78 -36.51 -23.80
N GLU A 381 -1.39 -37.60 -24.53
CA GLU A 381 -0.03 -37.77 -25.04
C GLU A 381 0.31 -36.70 -26.09
N ARG A 382 -0.62 -36.37 -27.00
CA ARG A 382 -0.42 -35.36 -28.02
C ARG A 382 -0.15 -33.99 -27.38
N ILE A 383 -0.97 -33.55 -26.43
CA ILE A 383 -0.80 -32.26 -25.75
C ILE A 383 0.46 -32.26 -24.86
N PHE A 384 0.72 -33.39 -24.17
CA PHE A 384 1.90 -33.53 -23.33
C PHE A 384 3.20 -33.46 -24.15
N SER A 385 3.27 -34.12 -25.31
CA SER A 385 4.43 -34.06 -26.21
C SER A 385 4.62 -32.62 -26.72
N ALA A 386 3.56 -31.98 -27.21
CA ALA A 386 3.62 -30.56 -27.62
C ALA A 386 4.12 -29.64 -26.50
N ALA A 387 3.64 -29.86 -25.28
CA ALA A 387 4.12 -29.10 -24.11
C ALA A 387 5.60 -29.33 -23.80
N LYS A 388 6.10 -30.59 -23.97
CA LYS A 388 7.52 -30.93 -23.76
C LYS A 388 8.46 -30.37 -24.84
N GLU A 389 7.96 -30.17 -26.04
CA GLU A 389 8.69 -29.52 -27.14
C GLU A 389 8.66 -28.01 -27.09
N SER A 390 7.73 -27.41 -26.35
CA SER A 390 7.61 -25.97 -26.16
C SER A 390 8.71 -25.41 -25.24
N ASN A 391 9.10 -24.18 -25.44
CA ASN A 391 9.99 -23.42 -24.55
C ASN A 391 9.22 -22.47 -23.61
N ARG A 392 7.88 -22.46 -23.62
CA ARG A 392 6.98 -21.65 -22.83
C ARG A 392 5.69 -22.40 -22.46
N LEU A 393 4.86 -21.80 -21.64
CA LEU A 393 3.51 -22.30 -21.42
C LEU A 393 2.71 -22.23 -22.73
N LEU A 394 1.85 -23.22 -22.95
CA LEU A 394 0.90 -23.21 -24.05
C LEU A 394 -0.29 -22.34 -23.66
N GLU A 395 -0.71 -21.48 -24.58
CA GLU A 395 -1.92 -20.69 -24.42
C GLU A 395 -3.18 -21.56 -24.63
N ASP A 396 -4.32 -21.14 -24.06
CA ASP A 396 -5.57 -21.91 -24.13
C ASP A 396 -5.99 -22.18 -25.59
N GLY A 397 -5.85 -21.21 -26.49
CA GLY A 397 -6.14 -21.41 -27.93
C GLY A 397 -5.22 -22.42 -28.61
N GLU A 398 -3.97 -22.58 -28.17
CA GLU A 398 -3.07 -23.64 -28.68
C GLU A 398 -3.50 -25.00 -28.17
N LEU A 399 -3.90 -25.09 -26.90
CA LEU A 399 -4.42 -26.31 -26.28
C LEU A 399 -5.73 -26.74 -26.93
N GLU A 400 -6.65 -25.80 -27.19
CA GLU A 400 -7.89 -26.03 -27.92
C GLU A 400 -7.61 -26.58 -29.36
N ALA A 401 -6.68 -25.95 -30.08
CA ALA A 401 -6.29 -26.41 -31.41
C ALA A 401 -5.71 -27.85 -31.41
N LEU A 402 -5.05 -28.22 -30.33
CA LEU A 402 -4.58 -29.60 -30.14
C LEU A 402 -5.71 -30.59 -29.79
N CYS A 403 -6.89 -30.10 -29.39
CA CYS A 403 -8.04 -30.99 -29.14
C CYS A 403 -8.74 -31.46 -30.43
N GLY A 404 -8.53 -30.78 -31.55
CA GLY A 404 -9.05 -31.14 -32.87
C GLY A 404 -10.17 -30.31 -33.27
#